data_b87c940ead74793de533cf59d804ef4f
#
_entry.id   b87c940ead74793de533cf59d804ef4f
#
_cell.length_a   1.000
_cell.length_b   1.000
_cell.length_c   1.000
_cell.angle_alpha   90.00
_cell.angle_beta   90.00
_cell.angle_gamma   90.00
#
_symmetry.space_group_name_H-M   'P 1'
#
loop_
_entity.id
_entity.type
_entity.pdbx_description
1 polymer ?
#
loop_
_entity_poly.entity_id
_entity_poly.type
_entity_poly.pdbx_seq_one_letter_code
_entity_poly.pdbx_strand_id
1 'polypeptide(L)'
;MKITFLGVGEAFDENNTHTCILVEAAGRRMLVDCGATAPPSVWHQSKRPDYLDGIFISHFHADHVFGLPALMMRMWEDGRTRPFYLFGPVGTQRNVERLMEVAYHGMVANLPFTLRFRELQRSHRWDDWNLRVVNTRHTVQNLGLRLEAGSPTKVFCYSGDGMFTPTASKLYTNADLLVHEAYTNDGTVKNPRGETITIGTKTHCSLQQL
;
A
#
# COMPACT_ATOMS: atom_id res chain seq x y z
N MET A 1 11.59 -14.25 -2.32
CA MET A 1 10.73 -13.13 -1.86
C MET A 1 10.29 -13.44 -0.43
N LYS A 2 10.36 -12.45 0.46
CA LYS A 2 9.83 -12.52 1.83
C LYS A 2 8.74 -11.47 1.99
N ILE A 3 7.61 -11.86 2.59
CA ILE A 3 6.49 -10.97 2.87
C ILE A 3 6.31 -10.90 4.39
N THR A 4 6.26 -9.70 4.93
CA THR A 4 6.02 -9.47 6.37
C THR A 4 4.83 -8.54 6.53
N PHE A 5 3.79 -8.99 7.22
CA PHE A 5 2.65 -8.17 7.58
C PHE A 5 3.01 -7.33 8.80
N LEU A 6 3.10 -6.01 8.62
CA LEU A 6 3.41 -5.03 9.66
C LEU A 6 2.14 -4.43 10.27
N GLY A 7 1.04 -4.52 9.52
CA GLY A 7 -0.29 -4.11 9.90
C GLY A 7 -1.33 -4.73 8.98
N VAL A 8 -2.48 -5.08 9.56
CA VAL A 8 -3.60 -5.76 8.88
C VAL A 8 -4.95 -5.14 9.24
N GLY A 9 -4.95 -4.06 10.04
CA GLY A 9 -6.14 -3.36 10.49
C GLY A 9 -6.75 -2.51 9.38
N GLU A 10 -8.08 -2.36 9.42
CA GLU A 10 -8.85 -1.44 8.61
C GLU A 10 -8.86 -0.03 9.23
N ALA A 11 -9.60 0.92 8.63
CA ALA A 11 -9.57 2.35 8.97
C ALA A 11 -9.89 2.66 10.45
N PHE A 12 -10.71 1.85 11.10
CA PHE A 12 -11.22 2.07 12.46
C PHE A 12 -10.87 0.93 13.41
N ASP A 13 -9.91 0.08 13.04
CA ASP A 13 -9.47 -1.03 13.89
C ASP A 13 -8.75 -0.50 15.15
N GLU A 14 -9.30 -0.81 16.30
CA GLU A 14 -8.74 -0.40 17.60
C GLU A 14 -7.59 -1.30 18.07
N ASN A 15 -7.46 -2.50 17.51
CA ASN A 15 -6.55 -3.54 18.00
C ASN A 15 -5.36 -3.79 17.08
N ASN A 16 -5.52 -3.53 15.78
CA ASN A 16 -4.50 -3.81 14.80
C ASN A 16 -3.97 -2.53 14.15
N THR A 17 -2.69 -2.55 13.83
CA THR A 17 -2.04 -1.53 13.02
C THR A 17 -2.66 -1.53 11.61
N HIS A 18 -2.93 -0.35 11.06
CA HIS A 18 -3.44 -0.16 9.69
C HIS A 18 -2.59 -0.92 8.67
N THR A 19 -3.22 -1.25 7.56
CA THR A 19 -2.60 -2.02 6.47
C THR A 19 -1.20 -1.49 6.12
N CYS A 20 -0.24 -2.40 6.23
CA CYS A 20 1.16 -2.16 5.88
C CYS A 20 1.87 -3.49 5.68
N ILE A 21 2.39 -3.74 4.49
CA ILE A 21 3.06 -4.98 4.14
C ILE A 21 4.47 -4.66 3.67
N LEU A 22 5.47 -5.35 4.22
CA LEU A 22 6.86 -5.25 3.76
C LEU A 22 7.17 -6.40 2.80
N VAL A 23 7.60 -6.06 1.60
CA VAL A 23 8.06 -6.98 0.57
C VAL A 23 9.57 -6.86 0.41
N GLU A 24 10.28 -7.99 0.55
CA GLU A 24 11.73 -8.08 0.40
C GLU A 24 12.08 -9.10 -0.69
N ALA A 25 12.81 -8.68 -1.71
CA ALA A 25 13.29 -9.55 -2.77
C ALA A 25 14.49 -8.93 -3.51
N ALA A 26 15.39 -9.71 -4.05
CA ALA A 26 16.51 -9.26 -4.88
C ALA A 26 17.26 -8.05 -4.28
N GLY A 27 17.48 -8.05 -2.98
CA GLY A 27 18.20 -6.99 -2.25
C GLY A 27 17.43 -5.68 -2.05
N ARG A 28 16.16 -5.61 -2.46
CA ARG A 28 15.28 -4.44 -2.29
C ARG A 28 14.18 -4.67 -1.27
N ARG A 29 13.69 -3.57 -0.71
CA ARG A 29 12.58 -3.53 0.25
C ARG A 29 11.58 -2.46 -0.12
N MET A 30 10.34 -2.87 -0.30
CA MET A 30 9.22 -1.98 -0.60
C MET A 30 8.09 -2.20 0.41
N LEU A 31 7.56 -1.12 0.96
CA LEU A 31 6.27 -1.17 1.64
C LEU A 31 5.14 -1.26 0.61
N VAL A 32 4.07 -1.91 0.98
CA VAL A 32 2.78 -1.85 0.30
C VAL A 32 1.81 -1.24 1.31
N ASP A 33 1.41 -0.01 1.03
CA ASP A 33 0.67 0.90 1.89
C ASP A 33 1.38 1.25 3.22
N CYS A 34 0.95 2.34 3.85
CA CYS A 34 1.43 2.79 5.16
C CYS A 34 0.38 3.70 5.81
N GLY A 35 -0.61 3.11 6.47
CA GLY A 35 -1.65 3.84 7.17
C GLY A 35 -1.12 4.59 8.40
N ALA A 36 -1.96 5.41 9.01
CA ALA A 36 -1.58 6.35 10.07
C ALA A 36 -0.89 5.68 11.28
N THR A 37 -1.26 4.46 11.63
CA THR A 37 -0.71 3.74 12.78
C THR A 37 0.47 2.82 12.42
N ALA A 38 0.83 2.68 11.13
CA ALA A 38 1.85 1.75 10.65
C ALA A 38 3.32 2.14 10.92
N PRO A 39 3.73 3.43 10.96
CA PRO A 39 5.13 3.80 11.04
C PRO A 39 5.93 3.16 12.19
N PRO A 40 5.42 3.04 13.43
CA PRO A 40 6.17 2.35 14.51
C PRO A 40 6.52 0.90 14.17
N SER A 41 5.61 0.15 13.54
CA SER A 41 5.86 -1.23 13.11
C SER A 41 6.97 -1.32 12.06
N VAL A 42 7.08 -0.32 11.18
CA VAL A 42 8.18 -0.20 10.21
C VAL A 42 9.51 0.09 10.92
N TRP A 43 9.52 1.03 11.88
CA TRP A 43 10.74 1.42 12.61
C TRP A 43 11.30 0.28 13.47
N HIS A 44 10.45 -0.63 13.93
CA HIS A 44 10.89 -1.81 14.66
C HIS A 44 11.63 -2.82 13.77
N GLN A 45 11.45 -2.77 12.43
CA GLN A 45 12.16 -3.68 11.51
C GLN A 45 13.64 -3.33 11.40
N SER A 46 13.99 -2.03 11.41
CA SER A 46 15.37 -1.57 11.28
C SER A 46 15.53 -0.12 11.71
N LYS A 47 16.71 0.19 12.26
CA LYS A 47 17.16 1.55 12.56
C LYS A 47 18.01 2.18 11.43
N ARG A 48 18.17 1.46 10.30
CA ARG A 48 18.97 1.98 9.18
C ARG A 48 18.16 2.99 8.38
N PRO A 49 18.68 4.20 8.11
CA PRO A 49 17.97 5.26 7.39
C PRO A 49 17.58 4.84 5.98
N ASP A 50 18.39 4.00 5.33
CA ASP A 50 18.19 3.51 3.97
C ASP A 50 17.58 2.08 3.93
N TYR A 51 16.86 1.69 5.00
CA TYR A 51 16.29 0.34 5.09
C TYR A 51 15.28 0.06 3.97
N LEU A 52 14.39 1.01 3.69
CA LEU A 52 13.40 0.91 2.62
C LEU A 52 13.92 1.53 1.33
N ASP A 53 13.66 0.91 0.19
CA ASP A 53 13.94 1.48 -1.12
C ASP A 53 12.74 2.26 -1.68
N GLY A 54 11.52 1.88 -1.33
CA GLY A 54 10.31 2.56 -1.78
C GLY A 54 9.03 2.09 -1.11
N ILE A 55 7.92 2.64 -1.61
CA ILE A 55 6.56 2.28 -1.21
C ILE A 55 5.65 2.20 -2.44
N PHE A 56 4.75 1.23 -2.45
CA PHE A 56 3.59 1.20 -3.33
C PHE A 56 2.36 1.66 -2.55
N ILE A 57 1.63 2.62 -3.10
CA ILE A 57 0.38 3.16 -2.57
C ILE A 57 -0.74 2.63 -3.44
N SER A 58 -1.65 1.84 -2.85
CA SER A 58 -2.80 1.31 -3.57
C SER A 58 -3.81 2.43 -3.88
N HIS A 59 -4.11 3.27 -2.91
CA HIS A 59 -5.03 4.40 -3.01
C HIS A 59 -4.81 5.42 -1.88
N PHE A 60 -5.60 6.51 -1.86
CA PHE A 60 -5.38 7.65 -0.95
C PHE A 60 -6.42 7.75 0.18
N HIS A 61 -6.85 6.64 0.77
CA HIS A 61 -7.52 6.67 2.07
C HIS A 61 -6.49 6.75 3.22
N ALA A 62 -6.92 7.27 4.36
CA ALA A 62 -6.05 7.60 5.48
C ALA A 62 -5.34 6.37 6.08
N ASP A 63 -6.05 5.26 6.15
CA ASP A 63 -5.55 3.97 6.65
C ASP A 63 -4.54 3.28 5.72
N HIS A 64 -4.32 3.84 4.51
CA HIS A 64 -3.32 3.37 3.55
C HIS A 64 -2.16 4.35 3.33
N VAL A 65 -2.30 5.64 3.68
CA VAL A 65 -1.30 6.64 3.27
C VAL A 65 -0.90 7.65 4.34
N PHE A 66 -1.68 7.84 5.42
CA PHE A 66 -1.39 8.90 6.41
C PHE A 66 -0.19 8.62 7.31
N GLY A 67 0.42 7.45 7.24
CA GLY A 67 1.71 7.18 7.87
C GLY A 67 2.92 7.76 7.13
N LEU A 68 2.76 8.15 5.85
CA LEU A 68 3.86 8.63 5.01
C LEU A 68 4.62 9.83 5.59
N PRO A 69 3.96 10.89 6.12
CA PRO A 69 4.69 12.02 6.69
C PRO A 69 5.61 11.60 7.82
N ALA A 70 5.11 10.82 8.78
CA ALA A 70 5.92 10.33 9.89
C ALA A 70 7.06 9.43 9.42
N LEU A 71 6.81 8.56 8.43
CA LEU A 71 7.81 7.68 7.85
C LEU A 71 8.94 8.49 7.18
N MET A 72 8.61 9.49 6.35
CA MET A 72 9.60 10.32 5.65
C MET A 72 10.38 11.21 6.60
N MET A 73 9.72 11.80 7.60
CA MET A 73 10.39 12.60 8.62
C MET A 73 11.36 11.77 9.47
N ARG A 74 11.00 10.54 9.79
CA ARG A 74 11.90 9.61 10.48
C ARG A 74 13.12 9.25 9.61
N MET A 75 12.93 9.01 8.31
CA MET A 75 14.04 8.80 7.37
C MET A 75 14.97 10.02 7.30
N TRP A 76 14.41 11.23 7.35
CA TRP A 76 15.18 12.47 7.41
C TRP A 76 16.00 12.57 8.70
N GLU A 77 15.38 12.34 9.85
CA GLU A 77 16.02 12.39 11.18
C GLU A 77 17.14 11.35 11.30
N ASP A 78 16.93 10.14 10.79
CA ASP A 78 17.92 9.05 10.78
C ASP A 78 19.06 9.28 9.76
N GLY A 79 19.03 10.36 8.97
CA GLY A 79 20.09 10.73 8.03
C GLY A 79 20.05 10.02 6.69
N ARG A 80 18.85 9.67 6.17
CA ARG A 80 18.73 9.11 4.83
C ARG A 80 19.27 10.05 3.77
N THR A 81 20.02 9.50 2.81
CA THR A 81 20.53 10.24 1.63
C THR A 81 20.18 9.56 0.31
N ARG A 82 19.82 8.27 0.32
CA ARG A 82 19.45 7.54 -0.90
C ARG A 82 18.03 7.92 -1.39
N PRO A 83 17.79 7.94 -2.71
CA PRO A 83 16.46 8.20 -3.23
C PRO A 83 15.40 7.25 -2.63
N PHE A 84 14.17 7.76 -2.44
CA PHE A 84 13.01 6.99 -2.01
C PHE A 84 11.97 6.96 -3.12
N TYR A 85 11.57 5.76 -3.54
CA TYR A 85 10.64 5.55 -4.64
C TYR A 85 9.19 5.47 -4.13
N LEU A 86 8.29 6.20 -4.79
CA LEU A 86 6.86 6.18 -4.48
C LEU A 86 6.10 5.76 -5.74
N PHE A 87 5.53 4.57 -5.68
CA PHE A 87 4.69 4.00 -6.74
C PHE A 87 3.23 4.15 -6.33
N GLY A 88 2.34 4.49 -7.27
CA GLY A 88 0.91 4.57 -6.95
C GLY A 88 0.07 5.02 -8.15
N PRO A 89 -1.22 5.32 -7.93
CA PRO A 89 -2.13 5.78 -8.98
C PRO A 89 -1.75 7.16 -9.51
N VAL A 90 -2.38 7.56 -10.60
CA VAL A 90 -2.23 8.91 -11.16
C VAL A 90 -2.60 9.96 -10.11
N GLY A 91 -1.75 10.98 -9.95
CA GLY A 91 -1.87 12.01 -8.91
C GLY A 91 -1.12 11.70 -7.62
N THR A 92 -0.36 10.61 -7.55
CA THR A 92 0.45 10.22 -6.37
C THR A 92 1.38 11.35 -5.94
N GLN A 93 2.14 11.95 -6.87
CA GLN A 93 3.04 13.04 -6.53
C GLN A 93 2.30 14.19 -5.86
N ARG A 94 1.26 14.71 -6.52
CA ARG A 94 0.46 15.83 -6.02
C ARG A 94 -0.14 15.55 -4.63
N ASN A 95 -0.66 14.34 -4.41
CA ASN A 95 -1.32 13.99 -3.16
C ASN A 95 -0.32 13.80 -2.02
N VAL A 96 0.84 13.18 -2.28
CA VAL A 96 1.90 13.04 -1.28
C VAL A 96 2.50 14.39 -0.92
N GLU A 97 2.78 15.26 -1.90
CA GLU A 97 3.28 16.62 -1.65
C GLU A 97 2.29 17.43 -0.81
N ARG A 98 0.97 17.34 -1.10
CA ARG A 98 -0.07 18.00 -0.28
C ARG A 98 -0.14 17.45 1.14
N LEU A 99 -0.06 16.13 1.29
CA LEU A 99 -0.08 15.49 2.59
C LEU A 99 1.14 15.93 3.44
N MET A 100 2.32 15.96 2.82
CA MET A 100 3.54 16.45 3.46
C MET A 100 3.43 17.93 3.82
N GLU A 101 2.87 18.76 2.93
CA GLU A 101 2.73 20.20 3.16
C GLU A 101 1.79 20.50 4.34
N VAL A 102 0.70 19.73 4.51
CA VAL A 102 -0.21 19.85 5.65
C VAL A 102 0.46 19.37 6.95
N ALA A 103 1.23 18.28 6.89
CA ALA A 103 1.85 17.68 8.06
C ALA A 103 3.15 18.40 8.50
N TYR A 104 3.97 18.79 7.53
CA TYR A 104 5.29 19.40 7.74
C TYR A 104 5.60 20.41 6.63
N HIS A 105 5.09 21.63 6.77
CA HIS A 105 5.20 22.72 5.80
C HIS A 105 6.65 22.91 5.32
N GLY A 106 6.83 22.96 3.99
CA GLY A 106 8.11 23.22 3.34
C GLY A 106 9.13 22.07 3.40
N MET A 107 8.84 20.96 4.07
CA MET A 107 9.83 19.89 4.29
C MET A 107 10.17 19.11 3.03
N VAL A 108 9.27 18.97 2.06
CA VAL A 108 9.58 18.24 0.81
C VAL A 108 10.77 18.86 0.08
N ALA A 109 10.85 20.19 0.03
CA ALA A 109 11.96 20.90 -0.59
C ALA A 109 13.29 20.80 0.19
N ASN A 110 13.22 20.45 1.47
CA ASN A 110 14.34 20.39 2.39
C ASN A 110 14.80 18.97 2.76
N LEU A 111 14.19 17.94 2.16
CA LEU A 111 14.65 16.56 2.37
C LEU A 111 16.05 16.36 1.77
N PRO A 112 17.00 15.73 2.49
CA PRO A 112 18.34 15.45 1.98
C PRO A 112 18.37 14.29 0.97
N PHE A 113 17.23 13.72 0.65
CA PHE A 113 17.07 12.64 -0.32
C PHE A 113 15.97 12.96 -1.33
N THR A 114 16.12 12.43 -2.54
CA THR A 114 15.17 12.66 -3.62
C THR A 114 13.96 11.73 -3.52
N LEU A 115 12.75 12.27 -3.60
CA LEU A 115 11.53 11.50 -3.84
C LEU A 115 11.40 11.19 -5.34
N ARG A 116 11.24 9.93 -5.67
CA ARG A 116 11.12 9.42 -7.05
C ARG A 116 9.72 8.89 -7.28
N PHE A 117 8.83 9.73 -7.80
CA PHE A 117 7.45 9.36 -8.10
C PHE A 117 7.34 8.52 -9.38
N ARG A 118 6.49 7.50 -9.36
CA ARG A 118 6.13 6.62 -10.47
C ARG A 118 4.64 6.35 -10.43
N GLU A 119 3.90 7.13 -11.20
CA GLU A 119 2.45 6.97 -11.33
C GLU A 119 2.16 5.84 -12.32
N LEU A 120 1.53 4.77 -11.81
CA LEU A 120 1.36 3.52 -12.53
C LEU A 120 -0.01 3.48 -13.22
N GLN A 121 -0.01 3.07 -14.51
CA GLN A 121 -1.23 2.84 -15.28
C GLN A 121 -1.39 1.39 -15.73
N ARG A 122 -0.28 0.68 -15.98
CA ARG A 122 -0.26 -0.73 -16.42
C ARG A 122 0.90 -1.50 -15.82
N SER A 123 2.12 -1.20 -16.26
CA SER A 123 3.33 -1.91 -15.82
C SER A 123 4.52 -0.97 -15.69
N HIS A 124 5.41 -1.31 -14.77
CA HIS A 124 6.66 -0.62 -14.56
C HIS A 124 7.74 -1.61 -14.16
N ARG A 125 8.91 -1.54 -14.79
CA ARG A 125 10.08 -2.28 -14.36
C ARG A 125 10.93 -1.41 -13.45
N TRP A 126 11.24 -1.93 -12.27
CA TRP A 126 12.12 -1.31 -11.30
C TRP A 126 13.26 -2.26 -10.99
N ASP A 127 14.36 -2.13 -11.74
CA ASP A 127 15.47 -3.07 -11.80
C ASP A 127 14.99 -4.51 -12.04
N ASP A 128 15.16 -5.42 -11.06
CA ASP A 128 14.75 -6.83 -11.15
C ASP A 128 13.29 -7.07 -10.69
N TRP A 129 12.57 -5.99 -10.40
CA TRP A 129 11.16 -6.04 -10.02
C TRP A 129 10.27 -5.64 -11.19
N ASN A 130 9.23 -6.41 -11.43
CA ASN A 130 8.20 -6.09 -12.42
C ASN A 130 6.87 -5.85 -11.70
N LEU A 131 6.41 -4.59 -11.72
CA LEU A 131 5.14 -4.16 -11.13
C LEU A 131 4.11 -4.09 -12.25
N ARG A 132 3.00 -4.79 -12.11
CA ARG A 132 1.81 -4.63 -12.97
C ARG A 132 0.62 -4.24 -12.11
N VAL A 133 -0.21 -3.35 -12.63
CA VAL A 133 -1.38 -2.84 -11.90
C VAL A 133 -2.62 -2.84 -12.78
N VAL A 134 -3.77 -2.91 -12.11
CA VAL A 134 -5.09 -2.65 -12.71
C VAL A 134 -5.90 -1.78 -11.76
N ASN A 135 -6.79 -0.94 -12.33
CA ASN A 135 -7.79 -0.28 -11.52
C ASN A 135 -8.79 -1.33 -11.01
N THR A 136 -9.05 -1.31 -9.73
CA THR A 136 -10.12 -2.08 -9.09
C THR A 136 -11.28 -1.14 -8.75
N ARG A 137 -12.41 -1.71 -8.38
CA ARG A 137 -13.59 -0.92 -8.07
C ARG A 137 -13.60 -0.56 -6.59
N HIS A 138 -13.46 0.74 -6.30
CA HIS A 138 -13.49 1.31 -4.96
C HIS A 138 -14.08 2.73 -5.01
N THR A 139 -14.23 3.40 -3.88
CA THR A 139 -14.78 4.78 -3.79
C THR A 139 -13.85 5.83 -4.40
N VAL A 140 -12.53 5.57 -4.34
CA VAL A 140 -11.48 6.37 -4.99
C VAL A 140 -10.69 5.48 -5.96
N GLN A 141 -9.83 6.07 -6.78
CA GLN A 141 -8.94 5.29 -7.63
C GLN A 141 -8.08 4.37 -6.78
N ASN A 142 -8.25 3.05 -6.95
CA ASN A 142 -7.50 2.01 -6.26
C ASN A 142 -6.82 1.09 -7.27
N LEU A 143 -5.57 0.74 -7.01
CA LEU A 143 -4.76 -0.14 -7.82
C LEU A 143 -4.59 -1.51 -7.16
N GLY A 144 -5.05 -2.56 -7.83
CA GLY A 144 -4.55 -3.91 -7.57
C GLY A 144 -3.15 -4.05 -8.13
N LEU A 145 -2.25 -4.67 -7.36
CA LEU A 145 -0.83 -4.87 -7.68
C LEU A 145 -0.54 -6.34 -7.95
N ARG A 146 0.27 -6.60 -8.97
CA ARG A 146 1.06 -7.81 -9.14
C ARG A 146 2.54 -7.45 -9.18
N LEU A 147 3.31 -8.04 -8.29
CA LEU A 147 4.74 -7.84 -8.15
C LEU A 147 5.48 -9.15 -8.41
N GLU A 148 6.38 -9.15 -9.36
CA GLU A 148 7.22 -10.28 -9.71
C GLU A 148 8.68 -9.93 -9.42
N ALA A 149 9.38 -10.74 -8.62
CA ALA A 149 10.78 -10.49 -8.27
C ALA A 149 11.48 -11.77 -7.75
N GLY A 150 12.80 -11.73 -7.73
CA GLY A 150 13.65 -12.79 -7.20
C GLY A 150 14.10 -13.83 -8.21
N SER A 151 14.97 -14.74 -7.77
CA SER A 151 15.47 -15.88 -8.54
C SER A 151 15.46 -17.12 -7.64
N PRO A 152 14.54 -18.11 -7.89
CA PRO A 152 13.50 -18.07 -8.92
C PRO A 152 12.47 -16.96 -8.68
N THR A 153 11.85 -16.51 -9.76
CA THR A 153 10.81 -15.47 -9.71
C THR A 153 9.64 -15.92 -8.86
N LYS A 154 9.24 -15.06 -7.92
CA LYS A 154 8.05 -15.21 -7.08
C LYS A 154 7.06 -14.09 -7.36
N VAL A 155 5.79 -14.39 -7.19
CA VAL A 155 4.67 -13.53 -7.54
C VAL A 155 3.84 -13.21 -6.30
N PHE A 156 3.86 -11.96 -5.90
CA PHE A 156 3.00 -11.39 -4.87
C PHE A 156 1.92 -10.53 -5.51
N CYS A 157 0.67 -10.71 -5.08
CA CYS A 157 -0.45 -9.87 -5.50
C CYS A 157 -1.16 -9.26 -4.29
N TYR A 158 -1.68 -8.03 -4.49
CA TYR A 158 -2.39 -7.26 -3.48
C TYR A 158 -3.56 -6.49 -4.11
N SER A 159 -4.73 -6.52 -3.49
CA SER A 159 -5.95 -5.90 -4.03
C SER A 159 -6.09 -4.40 -3.71
N GLY A 160 -5.39 -3.88 -2.68
CA GLY A 160 -5.90 -2.69 -1.99
C GLY A 160 -7.30 -2.98 -1.46
N ASP A 161 -8.14 -1.96 -1.38
CA ASP A 161 -9.53 -2.06 -0.91
C ASP A 161 -10.53 -2.29 -2.06
N GLY A 162 -10.04 -2.76 -3.18
CA GLY A 162 -10.88 -2.89 -4.37
C GLY A 162 -11.60 -4.22 -4.46
N MET A 163 -12.85 -4.13 -4.92
CA MET A 163 -13.66 -5.30 -5.27
C MET A 163 -12.94 -6.22 -6.24
N PHE A 164 -13.22 -7.52 -6.10
CA PHE A 164 -12.86 -8.51 -7.09
C PHE A 164 -13.53 -8.22 -8.44
N THR A 165 -12.73 -8.13 -9.49
CA THR A 165 -13.19 -7.90 -10.85
C THR A 165 -12.55 -8.90 -11.81
N PRO A 166 -13.17 -9.21 -12.97
CA PRO A 166 -12.54 -10.11 -13.95
C PRO A 166 -11.15 -9.65 -14.41
N THR A 167 -10.89 -8.34 -14.42
CA THR A 167 -9.58 -7.79 -14.79
C THR A 167 -8.57 -8.00 -13.67
N ALA A 168 -8.98 -7.80 -12.40
CA ALA A 168 -8.15 -8.07 -11.24
C ALA A 168 -7.85 -9.57 -11.11
N SER A 169 -8.86 -10.44 -11.31
CA SER A 169 -8.68 -11.89 -11.34
C SER A 169 -7.59 -12.32 -12.32
N LYS A 170 -7.61 -11.78 -13.55
CA LYS A 170 -6.57 -12.06 -14.54
C LYS A 170 -5.19 -11.60 -14.10
N LEU A 171 -5.10 -10.46 -13.40
CA LEU A 171 -3.84 -9.96 -12.85
C LEU A 171 -3.27 -10.92 -11.80
N TYR A 172 -4.15 -11.47 -10.94
CA TYR A 172 -3.77 -12.31 -9.80
C TYR A 172 -3.54 -13.78 -10.15
N THR A 173 -3.85 -14.20 -11.39
CA THR A 173 -3.67 -15.59 -11.83
C THR A 173 -2.23 -16.08 -11.59
N ASN A 174 -2.10 -17.29 -11.03
CA ASN A 174 -0.82 -17.93 -10.71
C ASN A 174 0.07 -17.08 -9.76
N ALA A 175 -0.51 -16.33 -8.82
CA ALA A 175 0.23 -15.73 -7.73
C ALA A 175 0.74 -16.81 -6.76
N ASP A 176 1.98 -16.66 -6.26
CA ASP A 176 2.47 -17.48 -5.14
C ASP A 176 1.78 -17.06 -3.83
N LEU A 177 1.44 -15.77 -3.71
CA LEU A 177 0.67 -15.20 -2.60
C LEU A 177 -0.25 -14.09 -3.12
N LEU A 178 -1.53 -14.20 -2.82
CA LEU A 178 -2.52 -13.13 -2.99
C LEU A 178 -3.00 -12.65 -1.63
N VAL A 179 -2.88 -11.36 -1.37
CA VAL A 179 -3.53 -10.66 -0.26
C VAL A 179 -4.69 -9.86 -0.84
N HIS A 180 -5.90 -10.24 -0.47
CA HIS A 180 -7.12 -9.59 -0.92
C HIS A 180 -7.92 -9.09 0.28
N GLU A 181 -8.52 -7.90 0.15
CA GLU A 181 -9.46 -7.39 1.14
C GLU A 181 -10.69 -8.30 1.23
N ALA A 182 -11.26 -8.36 2.42
CA ALA A 182 -12.59 -8.94 2.64
C ALA A 182 -13.26 -8.17 3.78
N TYR A 183 -14.12 -7.23 3.43
CA TYR A 183 -14.74 -6.31 4.41
C TYR A 183 -15.79 -7.01 5.27
N THR A 184 -16.47 -8.02 4.75
CA THR A 184 -17.48 -8.81 5.44
C THR A 184 -17.44 -10.27 4.99
N ASN A 185 -18.09 -11.16 5.74
CA ASN A 185 -18.20 -12.57 5.33
C ASN A 185 -19.16 -12.74 4.14
N ASP A 186 -20.35 -12.11 4.19
CA ASP A 186 -21.47 -12.32 3.28
C ASP A 186 -21.97 -11.04 2.59
N GLY A 187 -21.27 -9.91 2.78
CA GLY A 187 -21.68 -8.61 2.23
C GLY A 187 -22.68 -7.86 3.12
N THR A 188 -22.88 -8.30 4.37
CA THR A 188 -23.77 -7.62 5.31
C THR A 188 -23.05 -7.17 6.57
N VAL A 189 -23.53 -6.08 7.19
CA VAL A 189 -23.14 -5.64 8.54
C VAL A 189 -24.36 -5.20 9.32
N LYS A 190 -24.22 -5.14 10.63
CA LYS A 190 -25.24 -4.53 11.49
C LYS A 190 -24.89 -3.07 11.75
N ASN A 191 -25.82 -2.16 11.49
CA ASN A 191 -25.68 -0.76 11.87
C ASN A 191 -25.82 -0.59 13.40
N PRO A 192 -25.53 0.59 13.98
CA PRO A 192 -25.67 0.84 15.41
C PRO A 192 -27.09 0.61 15.98
N ARG A 193 -28.13 0.53 15.13
CA ARG A 193 -29.49 0.22 15.50
C ARG A 193 -29.80 -1.28 15.46
N GLY A 194 -28.80 -2.12 15.12
CA GLY A 194 -28.95 -3.57 15.01
C GLY A 194 -29.59 -4.05 13.68
N GLU A 195 -29.89 -3.15 12.76
CA GLU A 195 -30.46 -3.48 11.45
C GLU A 195 -29.36 -4.05 10.54
N THR A 196 -29.66 -5.15 9.84
CA THR A 196 -28.74 -5.70 8.82
C THR A 196 -28.81 -4.83 7.57
N ILE A 197 -27.66 -4.26 7.20
CA ILE A 197 -27.50 -3.50 5.97
C ILE A 197 -26.51 -4.21 5.05
N THR A 198 -26.79 -4.22 3.76
CA THR A 198 -25.86 -4.70 2.75
C THR A 198 -24.86 -3.59 2.45
N ILE A 199 -23.59 -3.82 2.79
CA ILE A 199 -22.51 -2.94 2.43
C ILE A 199 -21.51 -3.65 1.53
N GLY A 200 -20.83 -2.86 0.78
CA GLY A 200 -19.64 -3.30 0.09
C GLY A 200 -19.86 -3.91 -1.28
N THR A 201 -21.05 -4.32 -1.65
CA THR A 201 -21.29 -4.90 -3.00
C THR A 201 -20.95 -3.97 -4.17
N LYS A 202 -20.62 -2.71 -3.90
CA LYS A 202 -20.23 -1.72 -4.91
C LYS A 202 -18.78 -1.25 -4.80
N THR A 203 -18.16 -1.39 -3.64
CA THR A 203 -16.84 -0.77 -3.34
C THR A 203 -15.86 -1.66 -2.57
N HIS A 204 -16.35 -2.68 -1.87
CA HIS A 204 -15.55 -3.66 -1.13
C HIS A 204 -15.96 -5.09 -1.44
N CYS A 205 -15.10 -6.05 -1.13
CA CYS A 205 -15.36 -7.48 -1.31
C CYS A 205 -15.95 -8.13 -0.05
N SER A 206 -16.80 -9.15 -0.22
CA SER A 206 -17.07 -10.13 0.83
C SER A 206 -16.25 -11.41 0.59
N LEU A 207 -16.08 -12.24 1.63
CA LEU A 207 -15.42 -13.55 1.47
C LEU A 207 -16.15 -14.45 0.48
N GLN A 208 -17.49 -14.36 0.40
CA GLN A 208 -18.27 -15.13 -0.57
C GLN A 208 -18.06 -14.72 -2.03
N GLN A 209 -17.48 -13.53 -2.28
CA GLN A 209 -17.20 -13.03 -3.64
C GLN A 209 -15.79 -13.39 -4.11
N LEU A 210 -14.92 -13.87 -3.23
CA LEU A 210 -13.57 -14.33 -3.52
C LEU A 210 -13.53 -15.79 -3.91
#